data_1d819ee7ffb09d0b2207b4e1d30a3e3e
#
_entry.id   1d819ee7ffb09d0b2207b4e1d30a3e3e
#
_cell.length_a   1.000
_cell.length_b   1.000
_cell.length_c   1.000
_cell.angle_alpha   90.00
_cell.angle_beta   90.00
_cell.angle_gamma   90.00
#
_symmetry.space_group_name_H-M   'P 1'
#
loop_
_entity.id
_entity.type
_entity.pdbx_description
1 polymer ?
#
loop_
_entity_poly.entity_id
_entity_poly.type
_entity_poly.pdbx_seq_one_letter_code
_entity_poly.pdbx_strand_id
1 'polypeptide(L)'
;MISVRLKARQLVLSSLTSLSLLAASGSVCSAGDVKAGRAKALMCQACHGLDGLSKTPDAPNIAGQIEPYLVAQLQAFKSGARKNDAMSVVAPSLSDRDIEDLAAYFSAIEINVVKMPGR
;
A
#
# COMPACT_ATOMS: atom_id res chain seq x y z
N MET A 1 39.01 77.94 -10.15
CA MET A 1 39.12 76.66 -10.87
C MET A 1 38.91 75.58 -9.83
N ILE A 2 37.67 75.09 -9.74
CA ILE A 2 37.22 74.17 -8.68
C ILE A 2 37.00 72.82 -9.33
N SER A 3 37.86 71.84 -8.94
CA SER A 3 37.83 70.46 -9.47
C SER A 3 36.87 69.67 -8.62
N VAL A 4 35.70 69.29 -9.18
CA VAL A 4 34.69 68.49 -8.52
C VAL A 4 35.03 67.02 -8.82
N ARG A 5 35.45 66.30 -7.78
CA ARG A 5 35.66 64.86 -7.86
C ARG A 5 34.31 64.15 -7.58
N LEU A 6 33.75 63.58 -8.65
CA LEU A 6 32.59 62.72 -8.56
C LEU A 6 33.01 61.37 -8.00
N LYS A 7 32.61 61.04 -6.78
CA LYS A 7 32.75 59.69 -6.19
C LYS A 7 31.60 58.84 -6.67
N ALA A 8 31.89 57.93 -7.61
CA ALA A 8 30.96 56.88 -7.99
C ALA A 8 30.77 55.90 -6.84
N ARG A 9 29.57 55.93 -6.23
CA ARG A 9 29.11 54.90 -5.29
C ARG A 9 28.65 53.68 -6.10
N GLN A 10 29.42 52.63 -6.06
CA GLN A 10 28.99 51.30 -6.56
C GLN A 10 27.93 50.76 -5.59
N LEU A 11 26.72 50.69 -6.06
CA LEU A 11 25.63 49.95 -5.43
C LEU A 11 25.85 48.48 -5.80
N VAL A 12 26.33 47.69 -4.84
CA VAL A 12 26.35 46.23 -4.95
C VAL A 12 24.92 45.75 -4.63
N LEU A 13 24.18 45.42 -5.69
CA LEU A 13 22.92 44.70 -5.52
C LEU A 13 23.26 43.22 -5.19
N SER A 14 23.14 42.89 -3.95
CA SER A 14 23.16 41.48 -3.49
C SER A 14 21.84 40.84 -3.87
N SER A 15 21.84 40.12 -4.97
CA SER A 15 20.73 39.20 -5.36
C SER A 15 20.72 38.01 -4.43
N LEU A 16 19.85 38.05 -3.43
CA LEU A 16 19.46 36.87 -2.63
C LEU A 16 18.58 35.96 -3.49
N THR A 17 19.19 35.00 -4.15
CA THR A 17 18.48 33.90 -4.77
C THR A 17 17.98 32.97 -3.66
N SER A 18 16.72 33.14 -3.29
CA SER A 18 16.00 32.20 -2.40
C SER A 18 15.80 30.90 -3.14
N LEU A 19 16.64 29.92 -2.86
CA LEU A 19 16.49 28.54 -3.31
C LEU A 19 15.35 27.90 -2.50
N SER A 20 14.12 27.96 -3.01
CA SER A 20 12.97 27.24 -2.45
C SER A 20 13.18 25.75 -2.65
N LEU A 21 13.60 25.06 -1.59
CA LEU A 21 13.59 23.59 -1.54
C LEU A 21 12.12 23.14 -1.53
N LEU A 22 11.57 22.74 -2.67
CA LEU A 22 10.33 21.97 -2.72
C LEU A 22 10.61 20.62 -2.06
N ALA A 23 10.19 20.49 -0.80
CA ALA A 23 10.10 19.20 -0.16
C ALA A 23 8.99 18.40 -0.87
N ALA A 24 9.37 17.56 -1.83
CA ALA A 24 8.48 16.55 -2.38
C ALA A 24 8.17 15.58 -1.25
N SER A 25 7.00 15.75 -0.63
CA SER A 25 6.41 14.78 0.29
C SER A 25 6.04 13.54 -0.53
N GLY A 26 7.02 12.71 -0.81
CA GLY A 26 6.79 11.38 -1.36
C GLY A 26 5.97 10.59 -0.34
N SER A 27 4.72 10.26 -0.67
CA SER A 27 3.96 9.27 0.08
C SER A 27 4.75 7.97 0.04
N VAL A 28 5.43 7.64 1.14
CA VAL A 28 6.05 6.32 1.31
C VAL A 28 4.87 5.36 1.35
N CYS A 29 4.63 4.61 0.27
CA CYS A 29 3.76 3.46 0.30
C CYS A 29 4.41 2.47 1.28
N SER A 30 3.93 2.46 2.51
CA SER A 30 4.44 1.53 3.53
C SER A 30 3.94 0.15 3.12
N ALA A 31 4.85 -0.77 2.84
CA ALA A 31 4.50 -2.17 2.67
C ALA A 31 3.73 -2.68 3.89
N GLY A 32 2.76 -3.57 3.69
CA GLY A 32 1.98 -4.14 4.77
C GLY A 32 2.87 -4.91 5.76
N ASP A 33 2.43 -4.99 7.01
CA ASP A 33 3.11 -5.74 8.07
C ASP A 33 2.55 -7.17 8.13
N VAL A 34 3.39 -8.16 7.80
CA VAL A 34 3.02 -9.59 7.79
C VAL A 34 2.54 -10.06 9.17
N LYS A 35 3.14 -9.58 10.26
CA LYS A 35 2.76 -9.99 11.62
C LYS A 35 1.40 -9.39 12.04
N ALA A 36 1.18 -8.13 11.73
CA ALA A 36 -0.11 -7.48 11.93
C ALA A 36 -1.19 -8.13 11.06
N GLY A 37 -0.88 -8.42 9.80
CA GLY A 37 -1.75 -9.14 8.88
C GLY A 37 -2.12 -10.53 9.38
N ARG A 38 -1.18 -11.29 9.95
CA ARG A 38 -1.47 -12.58 10.57
C ARG A 38 -2.45 -12.47 11.74
N ALA A 39 -2.30 -11.45 12.58
CA ALA A 39 -3.23 -11.21 13.68
C ALA A 39 -4.63 -10.84 13.17
N LYS A 40 -4.72 -10.02 12.13
CA LYS A 40 -5.98 -9.63 11.49
C LYS A 40 -6.63 -10.83 10.75
N ALA A 41 -5.84 -11.72 10.16
CA ALA A 41 -6.31 -12.90 9.41
C ALA A 41 -7.11 -13.90 10.26
N LEU A 42 -7.10 -13.77 11.59
CA LEU A 42 -7.97 -14.56 12.47
C LEU A 42 -9.46 -14.39 12.12
N MET A 43 -9.86 -13.22 11.63
CA MET A 43 -11.24 -13.01 11.19
C MET A 43 -11.55 -13.66 9.83
N CYS A 44 -10.55 -14.02 9.06
CA CYS A 44 -10.66 -14.62 7.73
C CYS A 44 -10.60 -16.16 7.77
N GLN A 45 -10.08 -16.72 8.89
CA GLN A 45 -9.69 -18.13 8.98
C GLN A 45 -10.82 -19.13 8.81
N ALA A 46 -12.05 -18.75 9.19
CA ALA A 46 -13.20 -19.66 9.12
C ALA A 46 -13.49 -20.09 7.66
N CYS A 47 -13.26 -19.20 6.70
CA CYS A 47 -13.52 -19.45 5.29
C CYS A 47 -12.23 -19.72 4.50
N HIS A 48 -11.19 -18.91 4.72
CA HIS A 48 -9.95 -18.97 3.93
C HIS A 48 -8.81 -19.75 4.61
N GLY A 49 -8.95 -20.11 5.89
CA GLY A 49 -7.84 -20.67 6.68
C GLY A 49 -6.76 -19.64 7.00
N LEU A 50 -6.02 -19.84 8.09
CA LEU A 50 -4.80 -19.06 8.35
C LEU A 50 -3.69 -19.41 7.36
N ASP A 51 -3.69 -20.62 6.84
CA ASP A 51 -2.83 -21.10 5.77
C ASP A 51 -3.22 -20.56 4.38
N GLY A 52 -4.29 -19.76 4.29
CA GLY A 52 -4.80 -19.22 3.04
C GLY A 52 -5.42 -20.29 2.11
N LEU A 53 -5.65 -21.50 2.63
CA LEU A 53 -6.33 -22.57 1.90
C LEU A 53 -7.80 -22.62 2.33
N SER A 54 -8.69 -22.64 1.36
CA SER A 54 -10.14 -22.63 1.55
C SER A 54 -10.60 -23.72 2.54
N LYS A 55 -11.51 -23.33 3.42
CA LYS A 55 -12.19 -24.22 4.38
C LYS A 55 -13.67 -24.42 4.03
N THR A 56 -14.17 -23.69 3.03
CA THR A 56 -15.56 -23.77 2.55
C THR A 56 -15.59 -23.79 1.03
N PRO A 57 -16.60 -24.39 0.39
CA PRO A 57 -16.69 -24.45 -1.07
C PRO A 57 -16.75 -23.06 -1.76
N ASP A 58 -17.27 -22.06 -1.06
CA ASP A 58 -17.55 -20.74 -1.63
C ASP A 58 -16.38 -19.75 -1.46
N ALA A 59 -15.38 -20.09 -0.66
CA ALA A 59 -14.21 -19.25 -0.46
C ALA A 59 -13.04 -19.74 -1.32
N PRO A 60 -12.31 -18.83 -2.00
CA PRO A 60 -11.13 -19.23 -2.77
C PRO A 60 -9.90 -19.45 -1.87
N ASN A 61 -8.93 -20.23 -2.35
CA ASN A 61 -7.57 -20.17 -1.84
C ASN A 61 -6.97 -18.79 -2.12
N ILE A 62 -6.31 -18.22 -1.13
CA ILE A 62 -5.67 -16.89 -1.21
C ILE A 62 -4.19 -16.93 -0.79
N ALA A 63 -3.68 -18.10 -0.41
CA ALA A 63 -2.26 -18.30 -0.14
C ALA A 63 -1.41 -18.03 -1.37
N GLY A 64 -0.30 -17.30 -1.20
CA GLY A 64 0.67 -17.04 -2.26
C GLY A 64 0.16 -16.15 -3.40
N GLN A 65 -0.98 -15.49 -3.22
CA GLN A 65 -1.45 -14.49 -4.18
C GLN A 65 -0.58 -13.25 -4.14
N ILE A 66 -0.41 -12.59 -5.29
CA ILE A 66 0.36 -11.35 -5.35
C ILE A 66 -0.31 -10.24 -4.54
N GLU A 67 0.49 -9.59 -3.70
CA GLU A 67 0.03 -8.57 -2.76
C GLU A 67 -0.83 -7.46 -3.41
N PRO A 68 -0.43 -6.83 -4.54
CA PRO A 68 -1.26 -5.81 -5.19
C PRO A 68 -2.63 -6.32 -5.64
N TYR A 69 -2.73 -7.60 -6.02
CA TYR A 69 -4.02 -8.19 -6.38
C TYR A 69 -4.92 -8.32 -5.15
N LEU A 70 -4.38 -8.80 -4.02
CA LEU A 70 -5.14 -8.92 -2.78
C LEU A 70 -5.64 -7.57 -2.28
N VAL A 71 -4.78 -6.54 -2.31
CA VAL A 71 -5.17 -5.17 -1.97
C VAL A 71 -6.32 -4.71 -2.87
N ALA A 72 -6.18 -4.84 -4.19
CA ALA A 72 -7.21 -4.41 -5.13
C ALA A 72 -8.55 -5.14 -4.91
N GLN A 73 -8.53 -6.44 -4.62
CA GLN A 73 -9.75 -7.21 -4.38
C GLN A 73 -10.44 -6.82 -3.07
N LEU A 74 -9.68 -6.65 -1.99
CA LEU A 74 -10.24 -6.20 -0.70
C LEU A 74 -10.81 -4.79 -0.79
N GLN A 75 -10.13 -3.87 -1.49
CA GLN A 75 -10.65 -2.52 -1.78
C GLN A 75 -11.93 -2.57 -2.63
N ALA A 76 -11.99 -3.45 -3.62
CA ALA A 76 -13.17 -3.60 -4.47
C ALA A 76 -14.38 -4.12 -3.68
N PHE A 77 -14.19 -5.07 -2.76
CA PHE A 77 -15.25 -5.51 -1.85
C PHE A 77 -15.66 -4.43 -0.87
N LYS A 78 -14.67 -3.72 -0.28
CA LYS A 78 -14.90 -2.62 0.66
C LYS A 78 -15.72 -1.49 0.05
N SER A 79 -15.41 -1.10 -1.18
CA SER A 79 -16.13 -0.03 -1.91
C SER A 79 -17.45 -0.48 -2.54
N GLY A 80 -17.74 -1.80 -2.57
CA GLY A 80 -18.90 -2.36 -3.26
C GLY A 80 -18.76 -2.48 -4.78
N ALA A 81 -17.59 -2.17 -5.34
CA ALA A 81 -17.29 -2.37 -6.75
C ALA A 81 -17.28 -3.86 -7.15
N ARG A 82 -16.88 -4.73 -6.20
CA ARG A 82 -17.03 -6.18 -6.29
C ARG A 82 -18.03 -6.66 -5.23
N LYS A 83 -18.90 -7.58 -5.59
CA LYS A 83 -19.94 -8.10 -4.68
C LYS A 83 -19.76 -9.60 -4.46
N ASN A 84 -19.97 -10.00 -3.22
CA ASN A 84 -20.07 -11.38 -2.77
C ASN A 84 -20.76 -11.36 -1.41
N ASP A 85 -21.63 -12.33 -1.12
CA ASP A 85 -22.48 -12.32 0.07
C ASP A 85 -21.68 -12.19 1.38
N ALA A 86 -20.59 -12.95 1.52
CA ALA A 86 -19.74 -12.90 2.70
C ALA A 86 -18.77 -11.68 2.69
N MET A 87 -18.03 -11.52 1.58
CA MET A 87 -16.98 -10.51 1.52
C MET A 87 -17.52 -9.08 1.52
N SER A 88 -18.73 -8.85 0.98
CA SER A 88 -19.40 -7.55 1.04
C SER A 88 -19.85 -7.15 2.46
N VAL A 89 -19.91 -8.10 3.39
CA VAL A 89 -20.15 -7.84 4.81
C VAL A 89 -18.84 -7.63 5.57
N VAL A 90 -17.81 -8.42 5.27
CA VAL A 90 -16.53 -8.41 5.99
C VAL A 90 -15.65 -7.22 5.58
N ALA A 91 -15.45 -6.99 4.28
CA ALA A 91 -14.48 -6.02 3.80
C ALA A 91 -14.74 -4.56 4.19
N PRO A 92 -15.99 -4.08 4.30
CA PRO A 92 -16.26 -2.71 4.76
C PRO A 92 -15.75 -2.38 6.16
N SER A 93 -15.54 -3.39 7.02
CA SER A 93 -15.01 -3.20 8.37
C SER A 93 -13.49 -3.03 8.42
N LEU A 94 -12.78 -3.30 7.33
CA LEU A 94 -11.33 -3.21 7.25
C LEU A 94 -10.88 -1.76 7.02
N SER A 95 -9.88 -1.30 7.77
CA SER A 95 -9.14 -0.08 7.42
C SER A 95 -8.26 -0.34 6.19
N ASP A 96 -7.76 0.72 5.56
CA ASP A 96 -6.82 0.56 4.44
C ASP A 96 -5.52 -0.11 4.90
N ARG A 97 -5.09 0.19 6.12
CA ARG A 97 -3.94 -0.47 6.74
C ARG A 97 -4.18 -1.98 6.98
N ASP A 98 -5.37 -2.35 7.46
CA ASP A 98 -5.73 -3.78 7.59
C ASP A 98 -5.66 -4.51 6.25
N ILE A 99 -6.08 -3.85 5.17
CA ILE A 99 -6.03 -4.41 3.81
C ILE A 99 -4.59 -4.63 3.36
N GLU A 100 -3.70 -3.66 3.57
CA GLU A 100 -2.28 -3.79 3.26
C GLU A 100 -1.63 -4.92 4.07
N ASP A 101 -1.86 -4.96 5.38
CA ASP A 101 -1.29 -5.95 6.28
C ASP A 101 -1.79 -7.38 5.95
N LEU A 102 -3.09 -7.54 5.68
CA LEU A 102 -3.67 -8.81 5.24
C LEU A 102 -3.09 -9.28 3.91
N ALA A 103 -2.95 -8.37 2.95
CA ALA A 103 -2.37 -8.67 1.65
C ALA A 103 -0.91 -9.11 1.78
N ALA A 104 -0.11 -8.42 2.61
CA ALA A 104 1.27 -8.80 2.90
C ALA A 104 1.36 -10.18 3.56
N TYR A 105 0.45 -10.50 4.49
CA TYR A 105 0.44 -11.79 5.15
C TYR A 105 0.13 -12.95 4.19
N PHE A 106 -0.98 -12.88 3.46
CA PHE A 106 -1.38 -13.98 2.58
C PHE A 106 -0.47 -14.13 1.35
N SER A 107 0.14 -13.05 0.86
CA SER A 107 1.12 -13.10 -0.23
C SER A 107 2.43 -13.75 0.19
N ALA A 108 2.83 -13.62 1.46
CA ALA A 108 4.04 -14.21 2.00
C ALA A 108 3.94 -15.73 2.25
N ILE A 109 2.75 -16.32 2.12
CA ILE A 109 2.58 -17.78 2.28
C ILE A 109 3.13 -18.48 1.05
N GLU A 110 4.15 -19.29 1.23
CA GLU A 110 4.74 -20.10 0.17
C GLU A 110 3.84 -21.29 -0.19
N ILE A 111 3.61 -21.49 -1.49
CA ILE A 111 2.85 -22.63 -2.02
C ILE A 111 3.73 -23.44 -2.96
N ASN A 112 3.61 -24.77 -2.89
CA ASN A 112 4.32 -25.68 -3.77
C ASN A 112 3.33 -26.45 -4.64
N VAL A 113 3.62 -26.53 -5.95
CA VAL A 113 2.86 -27.35 -6.88
C VAL A 113 3.43 -28.76 -6.87
N VAL A 114 2.77 -29.68 -6.17
CA VAL A 114 3.22 -31.08 -6.05
C VAL A 114 2.85 -31.91 -7.27
N LYS A 115 1.80 -31.52 -8.00
CA LYS A 115 1.33 -32.28 -9.19
C LYS A 115 0.70 -31.36 -10.21
N MET A 116 1.11 -31.51 -11.46
CA MET A 116 0.47 -30.84 -12.60
C MET A 116 -0.56 -31.79 -13.23
N PRO A 117 -1.79 -31.34 -13.54
CA PRO A 117 -2.74 -32.14 -14.29
C PRO A 117 -2.21 -32.43 -15.71
N GLY A 118 -2.50 -33.59 -16.24
CA GLY A 118 -2.11 -33.96 -17.61
C GLY A 118 -0.67 -34.46 -17.82
N ARG A 119 0.07 -34.73 -16.70
CA ARG A 119 1.38 -35.41 -16.75
C ARG A 119 1.30 -36.80 -16.12
#